data_24e9e6d275d0a4fd7fb71814598f3a7f
#
_entry.id   24e9e6d275d0a4fd7fb71814598f3a7f
#
_cell.length_a   1.000
_cell.length_b   1.000
_cell.length_c   1.000
_cell.angle_alpha   90.00
_cell.angle_beta   90.00
_cell.angle_gamma   90.00
#
_symmetry.space_group_name_H-M   'P 1'
#
loop_
_entity.id
_entity.type
_entity.pdbx_description
1 polymer ?
#
loop_
_entity_poly.entity_id
_entity_poly.type
_entity_poly.pdbx_seq_one_letter_code
_entity_poly.pdbx_strand_id
1 'polypeptide(L)'
;MDFYRIKLLTPSSKHPSEHRDFCFEKNLFAIGWEVGGNINTVEDYENAAKIKYCNGKNLSGNINSSYKNMKNMEIGDYIWTQKDARTYYLGKVDSEILFDSDYANWLGLTRSCGEWKEINFNEVPGIVTSYFAGSGQVLVCCNRLNESEDIKKYCEWLYNKTKGKPKISDYKNLLHYDDLEDLLGLFLQHGEYNGKKYYIHPSTNKLATKAIEYELRSEDGEKIGIQCKIGDSSVDSNTLTEFTQNGYTILIATKNDNDCVGENIKKIPIDVLWTFAKKHQEILTDRIKNYISLTND
;
A
#
# COMPACT_ATOMS: atom_id res chain seq x y z
N MET A 1 5.59 11.56 -14.93
CA MET A 1 5.68 10.08 -14.72
C MET A 1 5.02 9.76 -13.40
N ASP A 2 4.04 8.89 -13.40
CA ASP A 2 3.25 8.57 -12.22
C ASP A 2 3.38 7.08 -11.89
N PHE A 3 2.87 6.65 -10.73
CA PHE A 3 2.76 5.24 -10.44
C PHE A 3 1.35 4.87 -10.00
N TYR A 4 0.94 3.69 -10.41
CA TYR A 4 -0.41 3.17 -10.24
C TYR A 4 -0.37 1.80 -9.59
N ARG A 5 -1.48 1.42 -8.98
CA ARG A 5 -1.74 0.06 -8.52
C ARG A 5 -2.96 -0.49 -9.26
N ILE A 6 -2.83 -1.70 -9.80
CA ILE A 6 -3.93 -2.43 -10.41
C ILE A 6 -4.16 -3.78 -9.73
N LYS A 7 -5.41 -4.16 -9.54
CA LYS A 7 -5.83 -5.52 -9.20
C LYS A 7 -6.24 -6.22 -10.49
N LEU A 8 -5.43 -7.15 -10.97
CA LEU A 8 -5.74 -7.93 -12.19
C LEU A 8 -6.84 -8.98 -11.99
N LEU A 9 -7.30 -9.16 -10.75
CA LEU A 9 -8.45 -9.99 -10.42
C LEU A 9 -9.66 -9.08 -10.24
N THR A 10 -10.64 -9.16 -11.14
CA THR A 10 -11.88 -8.40 -11.00
C THR A 10 -13.04 -9.30 -10.61
N PRO A 11 -13.88 -8.86 -9.68
CA PRO A 11 -15.08 -9.62 -9.26
C PRO A 11 -16.09 -9.85 -10.40
N SER A 12 -16.03 -9.05 -11.46
CA SER A 12 -16.92 -9.15 -12.62
C SER A 12 -16.50 -10.20 -13.65
N SER A 13 -15.27 -10.71 -13.54
CA SER A 13 -14.78 -11.74 -14.45
C SER A 13 -15.32 -13.13 -14.08
N LYS A 14 -15.77 -13.89 -15.07
CA LYS A 14 -16.14 -15.31 -14.89
C LYS A 14 -14.92 -16.19 -14.61
N HIS A 15 -13.73 -15.76 -15.01
CA HIS A 15 -12.46 -16.49 -14.92
C HIS A 15 -11.32 -15.57 -14.47
N PRO A 16 -11.33 -15.10 -13.21
CA PRO A 16 -10.35 -14.07 -12.76
C PRO A 16 -8.88 -14.52 -12.84
N SER A 17 -8.61 -15.79 -12.58
CA SER A 17 -7.24 -16.34 -12.64
C SER A 17 -6.71 -16.38 -14.08
N GLU A 18 -7.55 -16.78 -15.04
CA GLU A 18 -7.19 -16.81 -16.45
C GLU A 18 -6.89 -15.41 -17.00
N HIS A 19 -7.66 -14.40 -16.60
CA HIS A 19 -7.39 -12.99 -16.94
C HIS A 19 -6.03 -12.53 -16.46
N ARG A 20 -5.74 -12.81 -15.19
CA ARG A 20 -4.46 -12.44 -14.60
C ARG A 20 -3.30 -13.13 -15.31
N ASP A 21 -3.39 -14.44 -15.47
CA ASP A 21 -2.32 -15.23 -16.06
C ASP A 21 -2.07 -14.82 -17.52
N PHE A 22 -3.12 -14.54 -18.27
CA PHE A 22 -3.04 -13.96 -19.62
C PHE A 22 -2.36 -12.59 -19.62
N CYS A 23 -2.72 -11.70 -18.69
CA CYS A 23 -2.09 -10.39 -18.57
C CYS A 23 -0.57 -10.52 -18.29
N PHE A 24 -0.16 -11.46 -17.45
CA PHE A 24 1.26 -11.72 -17.21
C PHE A 24 1.95 -12.30 -18.46
N GLU A 25 1.35 -13.29 -19.12
CA GLU A 25 1.92 -13.90 -20.31
C GLU A 25 2.13 -12.91 -21.46
N LYS A 26 1.18 -12.01 -21.65
CA LYS A 26 1.20 -11.03 -22.76
C LYS A 26 1.79 -9.67 -22.40
N ASN A 27 2.30 -9.50 -21.17
CA ASN A 27 2.73 -8.21 -20.64
C ASN A 27 1.66 -7.11 -20.79
N LEU A 28 0.43 -7.46 -20.38
CA LEU A 28 -0.73 -6.57 -20.41
C LEU A 28 -1.20 -6.23 -19.00
N PHE A 29 -1.99 -5.17 -18.90
CA PHE A 29 -2.85 -4.91 -17.76
C PHE A 29 -4.19 -4.36 -18.23
N ALA A 30 -5.25 -4.70 -17.51
CA ALA A 30 -6.61 -4.38 -17.89
C ALA A 30 -7.49 -4.12 -16.68
N ILE A 31 -8.52 -3.29 -16.84
CA ILE A 31 -9.42 -2.95 -15.72
C ILE A 31 -10.54 -3.96 -15.49
N GLY A 32 -10.69 -4.95 -16.36
CA GLY A 32 -11.54 -6.13 -16.15
C GLY A 32 -13.05 -5.90 -16.27
N TRP A 33 -13.52 -4.71 -16.63
CA TRP A 33 -14.90 -4.48 -16.99
C TRP A 33 -15.09 -4.73 -18.50
N GLU A 34 -15.35 -5.98 -18.84
CA GLU A 34 -15.63 -6.40 -20.20
C GLU A 34 -16.87 -5.72 -20.77
N VAL A 35 -16.84 -5.32 -22.03
CA VAL A 35 -17.98 -4.79 -22.77
C VAL A 35 -18.20 -5.59 -24.05
N GLY A 36 -19.44 -5.69 -24.52
CA GLY A 36 -19.73 -6.32 -25.80
C GLY A 36 -19.68 -5.31 -26.94
N GLY A 37 -19.56 -5.81 -28.17
CA GLY A 37 -19.64 -5.00 -29.37
C GLY A 37 -18.30 -4.71 -30.03
N ASN A 38 -18.33 -3.88 -31.07
CA ASN A 38 -17.14 -3.46 -31.81
C ASN A 38 -16.58 -2.19 -31.15
N ILE A 39 -15.50 -2.32 -30.42
CA ILE A 39 -14.88 -1.25 -29.64
C ILE A 39 -13.57 -0.83 -30.34
N ASN A 40 -13.59 0.36 -30.92
CA ASN A 40 -12.44 0.91 -31.65
C ASN A 40 -11.88 2.18 -31.02
N THR A 41 -12.63 2.78 -30.08
CA THR A 41 -12.24 4.01 -29.40
C THR A 41 -12.54 3.95 -27.90
N VAL A 42 -11.93 4.85 -27.14
CA VAL A 42 -12.23 5.02 -25.71
C VAL A 42 -13.70 5.40 -25.50
N GLU A 43 -14.27 6.18 -26.44
CA GLU A 43 -15.66 6.62 -26.41
C GLU A 43 -16.63 5.44 -26.65
N ASP A 44 -16.34 4.55 -27.61
CA ASP A 44 -17.11 3.31 -27.83
C ASP A 44 -17.16 2.48 -26.56
N TYR A 45 -15.99 2.28 -25.90
CA TYR A 45 -15.93 1.56 -24.64
C TYR A 45 -16.76 2.25 -23.55
N GLU A 46 -16.63 3.58 -23.40
CA GLU A 46 -17.38 4.33 -22.39
C GLU A 46 -18.89 4.18 -22.58
N ASN A 47 -19.36 4.29 -23.81
CA ASN A 47 -20.79 4.16 -24.15
C ASN A 47 -21.29 2.74 -23.89
N ALA A 48 -20.57 1.71 -24.31
CA ALA A 48 -20.90 0.32 -24.04
C ALA A 48 -20.91 0.02 -22.52
N ALA A 49 -19.94 0.54 -21.78
CA ALA A 49 -19.86 0.39 -20.33
C ALA A 49 -20.99 1.11 -19.60
N LYS A 50 -21.42 2.30 -20.05
CA LYS A 50 -22.60 3.01 -19.52
C LYS A 50 -23.87 2.16 -19.67
N ILE A 51 -24.05 1.55 -20.83
CA ILE A 51 -25.21 0.68 -21.10
C ILE A 51 -25.16 -0.56 -20.20
N LYS A 52 -24.02 -1.26 -20.19
CA LYS A 52 -23.88 -2.57 -19.50
C LYS A 52 -23.91 -2.45 -17.98
N TYR A 53 -23.27 -1.43 -17.40
CA TYR A 53 -23.02 -1.34 -15.96
C TYR A 53 -23.78 -0.21 -15.26
N CYS A 54 -24.28 0.79 -15.99
CA CYS A 54 -24.87 1.99 -15.43
C CYS A 54 -26.29 2.31 -15.99
N ASN A 55 -26.95 1.33 -16.65
CA ASN A 55 -28.28 1.50 -17.26
C ASN A 55 -28.36 2.76 -18.16
N GLY A 56 -27.33 3.02 -18.96
CA GLY A 56 -27.23 4.17 -19.86
C GLY A 56 -26.88 5.51 -19.18
N LYS A 57 -26.68 5.52 -17.86
CA LYS A 57 -26.24 6.71 -17.12
C LYS A 57 -24.71 6.85 -17.14
N ASN A 58 -24.21 7.99 -16.67
CA ASN A 58 -22.76 8.20 -16.55
C ASN A 58 -22.10 7.15 -15.69
N LEU A 59 -20.87 6.78 -16.05
CA LEU A 59 -20.05 5.86 -15.23
C LEU A 59 -19.92 6.39 -13.80
N SER A 60 -20.03 5.52 -12.82
CA SER A 60 -19.97 5.86 -11.39
C SER A 60 -19.15 4.81 -10.60
N GLY A 61 -18.76 5.16 -9.38
CA GLY A 61 -18.03 4.24 -8.51
C GLY A 61 -16.69 3.76 -9.08
N ASN A 62 -16.37 2.49 -8.85
CA ASN A 62 -15.09 1.90 -9.19
C ASN A 62 -14.78 1.87 -10.69
N ILE A 63 -15.80 1.62 -11.54
CA ILE A 63 -15.61 1.59 -12.99
C ILE A 63 -15.22 2.98 -13.52
N ASN A 64 -15.86 4.04 -13.03
CA ASN A 64 -15.54 5.41 -13.44
C ASN A 64 -14.14 5.81 -13.01
N SER A 65 -13.76 5.48 -11.77
CA SER A 65 -12.41 5.76 -11.24
C SER A 65 -11.35 5.03 -12.05
N SER A 66 -11.55 3.74 -12.33
CA SER A 66 -10.60 2.93 -13.11
C SER A 66 -10.52 3.38 -14.56
N TYR A 67 -11.66 3.70 -15.18
CA TYR A 67 -11.72 4.26 -16.53
C TYR A 67 -10.91 5.57 -16.64
N LYS A 68 -11.13 6.51 -15.71
CA LYS A 68 -10.41 7.79 -15.69
C LYS A 68 -8.91 7.58 -15.49
N ASN A 69 -8.50 6.72 -14.58
CA ASN A 69 -7.09 6.43 -14.33
C ASN A 69 -6.43 5.77 -15.56
N MET A 70 -7.12 4.81 -16.21
CA MET A 70 -6.61 4.19 -17.43
C MET A 70 -6.41 5.20 -18.56
N LYS A 71 -7.34 6.16 -18.71
CA LYS A 71 -7.27 7.21 -19.72
C LYS A 71 -6.16 8.23 -19.44
N ASN A 72 -5.94 8.56 -18.17
CA ASN A 72 -4.97 9.59 -17.78
C ASN A 72 -3.53 9.06 -17.64
N MET A 73 -3.35 7.75 -17.68
CA MET A 73 -2.04 7.12 -17.59
C MET A 73 -1.23 7.41 -18.86
N GLU A 74 0.04 7.73 -18.71
CA GLU A 74 0.96 8.06 -19.77
C GLU A 74 1.97 6.93 -20.05
N ILE A 75 2.49 6.86 -21.26
CA ILE A 75 3.59 5.97 -21.59
C ILE A 75 4.80 6.38 -20.74
N GLY A 76 5.40 5.39 -20.08
CA GLY A 76 6.50 5.61 -19.15
C GLY A 76 6.10 5.57 -17.67
N ASP A 77 4.80 5.67 -17.37
CA ASP A 77 4.30 5.48 -16.00
C ASP A 77 4.58 4.07 -15.48
N TYR A 78 4.58 3.91 -14.16
CA TYR A 78 4.77 2.62 -13.53
C TYR A 78 3.44 2.04 -13.01
N ILE A 79 3.29 0.72 -13.15
CA ILE A 79 2.10 -0.01 -12.72
C ILE A 79 2.50 -1.16 -11.81
N TRP A 80 1.94 -1.19 -10.61
CA TRP A 80 2.11 -2.27 -9.65
C TRP A 80 0.94 -3.23 -9.70
N THR A 81 1.22 -4.53 -9.64
CA THR A 81 0.21 -5.55 -9.37
C THR A 81 0.70 -6.56 -8.35
N GLN A 82 -0.22 -7.35 -7.83
CA GLN A 82 0.03 -8.34 -6.79
C GLN A 82 -0.57 -9.68 -7.24
N LYS A 83 0.23 -10.74 -7.14
CA LYS A 83 -0.24 -12.11 -7.41
C LYS A 83 -0.81 -12.77 -6.16
N ASP A 84 -0.15 -12.56 -5.03
CA ASP A 84 -0.55 -13.01 -3.70
C ASP A 84 -0.01 -12.03 -2.64
N ALA A 85 -0.22 -12.31 -1.36
CA ALA A 85 0.12 -11.41 -0.26
C ALA A 85 1.60 -10.96 -0.21
N ARG A 86 2.50 -11.69 -0.86
CA ARG A 86 3.96 -11.42 -0.81
C ARG A 86 4.62 -11.29 -2.18
N THR A 87 3.89 -11.56 -3.27
CA THR A 87 4.43 -11.56 -4.63
C THR A 87 3.92 -10.36 -5.39
N TYR A 88 4.79 -9.39 -5.61
CA TYR A 88 4.50 -8.12 -6.28
C TYR A 88 5.23 -8.04 -7.62
N TYR A 89 4.59 -7.40 -8.56
CA TYR A 89 5.14 -7.15 -9.88
C TYR A 89 5.06 -5.67 -10.22
N LEU A 90 6.10 -5.20 -10.90
CA LEU A 90 6.22 -3.83 -11.39
C LEU A 90 6.34 -3.88 -12.91
N GLY A 91 5.44 -3.19 -13.61
CA GLY A 91 5.49 -2.96 -15.05
C GLY A 91 5.72 -1.49 -15.37
N LYS A 92 6.19 -1.21 -16.57
CA LYS A 92 6.29 0.16 -17.10
C LYS A 92 5.37 0.28 -18.32
N VAL A 93 4.43 1.22 -18.27
CA VAL A 93 3.47 1.43 -19.36
C VAL A 93 4.21 1.76 -20.67
N ASP A 94 3.96 1.01 -21.72
CA ASP A 94 4.66 1.14 -23.00
C ASP A 94 3.72 1.29 -24.21
N SER A 95 2.40 1.28 -24.01
CA SER A 95 1.43 1.52 -25.08
C SER A 95 0.35 2.53 -24.68
N GLU A 96 -0.31 3.08 -25.68
CA GLU A 96 -1.65 3.65 -25.53
C GLU A 96 -2.68 2.55 -25.24
N ILE A 97 -3.95 2.94 -25.06
CA ILE A 97 -5.05 1.98 -24.89
C ILE A 97 -5.17 1.13 -26.17
N LEU A 98 -5.19 -0.19 -25.97
CA LEU A 98 -5.30 -1.16 -27.06
C LEU A 98 -6.78 -1.43 -27.34
N PHE A 99 -7.19 -1.23 -28.59
CA PHE A 99 -8.54 -1.50 -29.09
C PHE A 99 -8.56 -2.79 -29.90
N ASP A 100 -8.19 -3.89 -29.28
CA ASP A 100 -8.41 -5.21 -29.83
C ASP A 100 -9.79 -5.69 -29.37
N SER A 101 -10.66 -6.08 -30.30
CA SER A 101 -12.01 -6.54 -30.01
C SER A 101 -12.01 -7.74 -29.06
N ASP A 102 -11.02 -8.60 -29.17
CA ASP A 102 -10.88 -9.76 -28.30
C ASP A 102 -10.54 -9.32 -26.88
N TYR A 103 -9.68 -8.31 -26.70
CA TYR A 103 -9.36 -7.77 -25.38
C TYR A 103 -10.51 -7.01 -24.76
N ALA A 104 -11.18 -6.13 -25.53
CA ALA A 104 -12.31 -5.34 -25.02
C ALA A 104 -13.47 -6.22 -24.56
N ASN A 105 -13.73 -7.31 -25.28
CA ASN A 105 -14.79 -8.25 -24.96
C ASN A 105 -14.49 -9.15 -23.76
N TRP A 106 -13.23 -9.26 -23.37
CA TRP A 106 -12.81 -10.17 -22.30
C TRP A 106 -12.13 -9.44 -21.12
N LEU A 107 -11.26 -8.49 -21.41
CA LEU A 107 -10.41 -7.80 -20.41
C LEU A 107 -10.90 -6.39 -20.07
N GLY A 108 -11.74 -5.79 -20.90
CA GLY A 108 -12.06 -4.37 -20.82
C GLY A 108 -10.97 -3.49 -21.41
N LEU A 109 -10.84 -2.25 -20.93
CA LEU A 109 -9.74 -1.38 -21.38
C LEU A 109 -8.40 -1.98 -20.97
N THR A 110 -7.53 -2.11 -21.96
CA THR A 110 -6.25 -2.81 -21.87
C THR A 110 -5.12 -1.91 -22.36
N ARG A 111 -3.96 -2.00 -21.74
CA ARG A 111 -2.69 -1.44 -22.20
C ARG A 111 -1.58 -2.48 -22.02
N SER A 112 -0.49 -2.33 -22.76
CA SER A 112 0.71 -3.10 -22.48
C SER A 112 1.61 -2.37 -21.48
N CYS A 113 2.37 -3.18 -20.76
CA CYS A 113 3.52 -2.72 -19.99
C CYS A 113 4.73 -3.53 -20.46
N GLY A 114 5.88 -2.98 -20.49
CA GLY A 114 7.07 -3.77 -20.81
C GLY A 114 7.08 -5.12 -20.07
N GLU A 115 8.19 -5.70 -19.81
CA GLU A 115 8.24 -6.94 -19.02
C GLU A 115 7.74 -6.71 -17.59
N TRP A 116 6.85 -7.57 -17.08
CA TRP A 116 6.53 -7.61 -15.66
C TRP A 116 7.75 -8.08 -14.84
N LYS A 117 8.25 -7.23 -13.97
CA LYS A 117 9.37 -7.53 -13.07
C LYS A 117 8.84 -7.96 -11.71
N GLU A 118 9.17 -9.17 -11.28
CA GLU A 118 8.92 -9.58 -9.91
C GLU A 118 9.84 -8.82 -8.96
N ILE A 119 9.24 -8.21 -7.93
CA ILE A 119 9.96 -7.40 -6.95
C ILE A 119 9.94 -8.13 -5.60
N ASN A 120 11.11 -8.26 -5.01
CA ASN A 120 11.24 -8.84 -3.68
C ASN A 120 10.40 -8.04 -2.69
N PHE A 121 9.59 -8.73 -1.86
CA PHE A 121 8.70 -8.11 -0.88
C PHE A 121 9.41 -7.10 0.03
N ASN A 122 10.67 -7.34 0.38
CA ASN A 122 11.49 -6.43 1.19
C ASN A 122 11.91 -5.14 0.46
N GLU A 123 11.65 -5.05 -0.84
CA GLU A 123 11.90 -3.86 -1.66
C GLU A 123 10.61 -3.11 -2.03
N VAL A 124 9.42 -3.66 -1.75
CA VAL A 124 8.14 -3.04 -2.10
C VAL A 124 7.83 -1.91 -1.12
N PRO A 125 7.67 -0.65 -1.57
CA PRO A 125 7.35 0.46 -0.67
C PRO A 125 6.05 0.26 0.10
N GLY A 126 6.02 0.66 1.38
CA GLY A 126 4.83 0.54 2.22
C GLY A 126 3.61 1.28 1.66
N ILE A 127 3.81 2.40 0.98
CA ILE A 127 2.72 3.10 0.29
C ILE A 127 2.06 2.21 -0.79
N VAL A 128 2.84 1.40 -1.52
CA VAL A 128 2.31 0.46 -2.51
C VAL A 128 1.48 -0.64 -1.84
N THR A 129 2.03 -1.28 -0.79
CA THR A 129 1.33 -2.35 -0.07
C THR A 129 0.04 -1.85 0.58
N SER A 130 0.02 -0.62 1.11
CA SER A 130 -1.18 -0.01 1.71
C SER A 130 -2.32 0.16 0.70
N TYR A 131 -2.01 0.50 -0.56
CA TYR A 131 -3.00 0.58 -1.62
C TYR A 131 -3.60 -0.79 -1.99
N PHE A 132 -2.87 -1.90 -1.80
CA PHE A 132 -3.42 -3.24 -2.00
C PHE A 132 -4.30 -3.68 -0.82
N ALA A 133 -3.98 -3.30 0.40
CA ALA A 133 -4.73 -3.66 1.60
C ALA A 133 -6.07 -2.92 1.72
N GLY A 134 -6.13 -1.65 1.32
CA GLY A 134 -7.20 -0.74 1.72
C GLY A 134 -8.38 -0.61 0.78
N SER A 135 -8.26 -0.84 -0.53
CA SER A 135 -9.30 -0.37 -1.46
C SER A 135 -9.90 -1.47 -2.33
N GLY A 136 -11.23 -1.48 -2.43
CA GLY A 136 -11.98 -2.27 -3.41
C GLY A 136 -11.83 -1.78 -4.87
N GLN A 137 -11.13 -0.66 -5.11
CA GLN A 137 -10.89 -0.13 -6.45
C GLN A 137 -9.95 -1.05 -7.24
N VAL A 138 -10.18 -1.14 -8.56
CA VAL A 138 -9.35 -1.97 -9.45
C VAL A 138 -8.07 -1.25 -9.85
N LEU A 139 -8.17 -0.02 -10.31
CA LEU A 139 -7.03 0.79 -10.73
C LEU A 139 -7.01 2.11 -9.97
N VAL A 140 -5.89 2.39 -9.30
CA VAL A 140 -5.70 3.59 -8.47
C VAL A 140 -4.40 4.29 -8.86
N CYS A 141 -4.46 5.60 -9.06
CA CYS A 141 -3.28 6.44 -9.10
C CYS A 141 -2.77 6.64 -7.66
N CYS A 142 -1.51 6.28 -7.41
CA CYS A 142 -0.90 6.33 -6.09
C CYS A 142 -0.23 7.69 -5.78
N ASN A 143 -0.34 8.65 -6.68
CA ASN A 143 0.29 9.98 -6.59
C ASN A 143 -0.55 11.05 -5.88
N ARG A 144 -1.46 10.69 -5.02
CA ARG A 144 -2.41 11.66 -4.43
C ARG A 144 -1.78 12.79 -3.61
N LEU A 145 -0.50 12.69 -3.28
CA LEU A 145 0.23 13.70 -2.51
C LEU A 145 1.53 14.02 -3.25
N ASN A 146 1.94 15.28 -3.29
CA ASN A 146 3.21 15.76 -3.87
C ASN A 146 4.48 15.09 -3.30
N GLU A 147 4.32 14.12 -2.41
CA GLU A 147 5.34 13.38 -1.68
C GLU A 147 5.92 12.20 -2.47
N SER A 148 5.49 11.99 -3.72
CA SER A 148 5.75 10.74 -4.44
C SER A 148 6.96 10.75 -5.39
N GLU A 149 7.67 11.87 -5.56
CA GLU A 149 8.80 11.95 -6.50
C GLU A 149 9.91 10.94 -6.17
N ASP A 150 10.23 10.79 -4.90
CA ASP A 150 11.24 9.83 -4.45
C ASP A 150 10.80 8.39 -4.72
N ILE A 151 9.51 8.09 -4.49
CA ILE A 151 8.95 6.75 -4.78
C ILE A 151 8.94 6.47 -6.29
N LYS A 152 8.69 7.48 -7.12
CA LYS A 152 8.78 7.33 -8.59
C LYS A 152 10.21 6.97 -9.02
N LYS A 153 11.23 7.69 -8.51
CA LYS A 153 12.64 7.37 -8.76
C LYS A 153 12.99 5.97 -8.26
N TYR A 154 12.40 5.56 -7.14
CA TYR A 154 12.60 4.22 -6.62
C TYR A 154 11.94 3.16 -7.50
N CYS A 155 10.72 3.38 -8.00
CA CYS A 155 10.07 2.51 -9.00
C CYS A 155 10.92 2.39 -10.26
N GLU A 156 11.45 3.51 -10.76
CA GLU A 156 12.37 3.52 -11.91
C GLU A 156 13.61 2.68 -11.67
N TRP A 157 14.22 2.84 -10.50
CA TRP A 157 15.39 2.05 -10.12
C TRP A 157 15.04 0.57 -9.95
N LEU A 158 13.92 0.22 -9.30
CA LEU A 158 13.45 -1.15 -9.14
C LEU A 158 13.23 -1.82 -10.49
N TYR A 159 12.65 -1.11 -11.45
CA TYR A 159 12.36 -1.64 -12.77
C TYR A 159 13.63 -1.85 -13.60
N ASN A 160 14.52 -0.85 -13.62
CA ASN A 160 15.71 -0.86 -14.47
C ASN A 160 16.94 -1.50 -13.81
N LYS A 161 16.97 -1.62 -12.48
CA LYS A 161 18.11 -2.08 -11.67
C LYS A 161 19.43 -1.39 -12.07
N THR A 162 19.36 -0.09 -12.34
CA THR A 162 20.54 0.74 -12.69
C THR A 162 21.54 0.80 -11.55
N LYS A 163 22.82 1.12 -11.87
CA LYS A 163 23.85 1.29 -10.84
C LYS A 163 23.51 2.47 -9.92
N GLY A 164 23.63 2.22 -8.62
CA GLY A 164 23.34 3.21 -7.58
C GLY A 164 21.87 3.24 -7.19
N LYS A 165 21.58 2.92 -5.94
CA LYS A 165 20.22 3.07 -5.38
C LYS A 165 19.87 4.55 -5.27
N PRO A 166 18.62 4.95 -5.54
CA PRO A 166 18.17 6.32 -5.32
C PRO A 166 18.21 6.66 -3.83
N LYS A 167 18.38 7.92 -3.52
CA LYS A 167 18.23 8.43 -2.16
C LYS A 167 16.81 8.96 -1.97
N ILE A 168 16.15 8.51 -0.92
CA ILE A 168 14.79 8.84 -0.53
C ILE A 168 14.82 9.83 0.61
N SER A 169 14.25 10.99 0.44
CA SER A 169 14.19 12.03 1.47
C SER A 169 13.07 11.78 2.47
N ASP A 170 11.90 11.33 2.00
CA ASP A 170 10.77 10.97 2.85
C ASP A 170 10.63 9.44 3.01
N TYR A 171 11.37 8.91 3.98
CA TYR A 171 11.34 7.49 4.33
C TYR A 171 9.96 7.01 4.83
N LYS A 172 9.08 7.92 5.28
CA LYS A 172 7.75 7.57 5.80
C LYS A 172 6.88 6.90 4.72
N ASN A 173 7.16 7.17 3.44
CA ASN A 173 6.48 6.52 2.32
C ASN A 173 7.01 5.11 2.01
N LEU A 174 8.17 4.74 2.54
CA LEU A 174 8.70 3.38 2.46
C LEU A 174 8.06 2.46 3.50
N LEU A 175 7.79 2.97 4.71
CA LEU A 175 7.29 2.18 5.83
C LEU A 175 5.84 1.72 5.62
N HIS A 176 5.60 0.45 5.92
CA HIS A 176 4.28 -0.14 6.09
C HIS A 176 3.84 -0.07 7.56
N TYR A 177 2.54 -0.27 7.84
CA TYR A 177 2.05 -0.27 9.22
C TYR A 177 2.74 -1.36 10.06
N ASP A 178 2.98 -2.56 9.52
CA ASP A 178 3.70 -3.64 10.20
C ASP A 178 5.12 -3.23 10.61
N ASP A 179 5.80 -2.40 9.78
CA ASP A 179 7.13 -1.90 10.10
C ASP A 179 7.09 -0.96 11.32
N LEU A 180 6.02 -0.15 11.45
CA LEU A 180 5.84 0.70 12.62
C LEU A 180 5.50 -0.11 13.86
N GLU A 181 4.71 -1.18 13.73
CA GLU A 181 4.42 -2.10 14.82
C GLU A 181 5.71 -2.76 15.33
N ASP A 182 6.52 -3.29 14.43
CA ASP A 182 7.82 -3.88 14.76
C ASP A 182 8.75 -2.87 15.43
N LEU A 183 8.88 -1.67 14.85
CA LEU A 183 9.77 -0.63 15.38
C LEU A 183 9.32 -0.14 16.76
N LEU A 184 8.02 0.10 16.97
CA LEU A 184 7.50 0.52 18.26
C LEU A 184 7.68 -0.57 19.32
N GLY A 185 7.44 -1.83 18.96
CA GLY A 185 7.67 -2.96 19.85
C GLY A 185 9.14 -3.12 20.26
N LEU A 186 10.06 -3.04 19.31
CA LEU A 186 11.50 -3.12 19.57
C LEU A 186 11.98 -1.92 20.41
N PHE A 187 11.51 -0.71 20.12
CA PHE A 187 11.80 0.49 20.87
C PHE A 187 11.43 0.34 22.36
N LEU A 188 10.25 -0.22 22.63
CA LEU A 188 9.79 -0.47 24.01
C LEU A 188 10.59 -1.57 24.69
N GLN A 189 10.93 -2.65 24.00
CA GLN A 189 11.71 -3.76 24.53
C GLN A 189 13.16 -3.36 24.84
N HIS A 190 13.71 -2.40 24.11
CA HIS A 190 15.04 -1.85 24.34
C HIS A 190 15.11 -0.86 25.53
N GLY A 191 13.97 -0.46 26.10
CA GLY A 191 13.92 0.47 27.22
C GLY A 191 14.09 1.94 26.84
N GLU A 192 13.87 2.29 25.56
CA GLU A 192 13.99 3.67 25.07
C GLU A 192 12.78 4.54 25.48
N TYR A 193 11.70 3.91 25.98
CA TYR A 193 10.54 4.61 26.51
C TYR A 193 10.59 4.66 28.05
N ASN A 194 10.68 5.85 28.62
CA ASN A 194 10.74 6.09 30.08
C ASN A 194 11.86 5.32 30.83
N GLY A 195 12.88 4.84 30.11
CA GLY A 195 13.97 4.05 30.71
C GLY A 195 13.55 2.65 31.19
N LYS A 196 12.35 2.19 30.81
CA LYS A 196 11.80 0.89 31.20
C LYS A 196 11.77 -0.07 30.00
N LYS A 197 12.05 -1.34 30.28
CA LYS A 197 11.83 -2.43 29.31
C LYS A 197 10.42 -2.98 29.41
N TYR A 198 9.80 -3.20 28.25
CA TYR A 198 8.49 -3.81 28.14
C TYR A 198 8.57 -5.08 27.33
N TYR A 199 7.88 -6.11 27.76
CA TYR A 199 7.91 -7.44 27.15
C TYR A 199 6.59 -7.73 26.46
N ILE A 200 6.65 -8.17 25.22
CA ILE A 200 5.47 -8.52 24.41
C ILE A 200 4.78 -9.75 25.02
N HIS A 201 3.47 -9.68 25.12
CA HIS A 201 2.60 -10.82 25.40
C HIS A 201 2.12 -11.45 24.08
N PRO A 202 2.78 -12.54 23.57
CA PRO A 202 2.50 -13.08 22.22
C PRO A 202 1.07 -13.56 22.00
N SER A 203 0.37 -13.94 23.09
CA SER A 203 -1.04 -14.35 23.00
C SER A 203 -1.98 -13.19 22.64
N THR A 204 -1.62 -11.96 22.96
CA THR A 204 -2.46 -10.79 22.70
C THR A 204 -2.45 -10.39 21.22
N ASN A 205 -1.37 -10.69 20.51
CA ASN A 205 -1.30 -10.51 19.05
C ASN A 205 -2.34 -11.37 18.28
N LYS A 206 -2.80 -12.48 18.88
CA LYS A 206 -3.84 -13.35 18.30
C LYS A 206 -5.26 -12.87 18.60
N LEU A 207 -5.40 -12.02 19.59
CA LEU A 207 -6.67 -11.42 20.02
C LEU A 207 -6.89 -10.07 19.35
N ALA A 208 -6.14 -9.76 18.25
CA ALA A 208 -6.18 -8.49 17.56
C ALA A 208 -7.59 -7.88 17.63
N THR A 209 -7.81 -7.08 18.67
CA THR A 209 -8.99 -6.25 18.74
C THR A 209 -8.78 -5.16 17.71
N LYS A 210 -9.85 -4.62 17.13
CA LYS A 210 -9.72 -3.49 16.21
C LYS A 210 -9.03 -2.26 16.81
N ALA A 211 -8.75 -2.29 18.12
CA ALA A 211 -8.31 -1.16 18.92
C ALA A 211 -6.80 -1.14 19.20
N ILE A 212 -6.17 -2.29 19.47
CA ILE A 212 -4.73 -2.40 19.69
C ILE A 212 -4.16 -3.61 18.94
N GLU A 213 -2.91 -3.50 18.49
CA GLU A 213 -2.23 -4.57 17.74
C GLU A 213 -1.75 -5.68 18.71
N TYR A 214 -1.12 -5.28 19.81
CA TYR A 214 -0.69 -6.18 20.86
C TYR A 214 -0.39 -5.44 22.17
N GLU A 215 -0.21 -6.23 23.25
CA GLU A 215 0.06 -5.75 24.60
C GLU A 215 1.50 -6.01 25.00
N LEU A 216 2.10 -5.05 25.74
CA LEU A 216 3.37 -5.23 26.42
C LEU A 216 3.20 -4.92 27.92
N ARG A 217 4.07 -5.52 28.74
CA ARG A 217 4.14 -5.24 30.18
C ARG A 217 5.58 -5.02 30.64
N SER A 218 5.74 -4.06 31.56
CA SER A 218 7.01 -3.87 32.26
C SER A 218 7.11 -4.85 33.45
N GLU A 219 8.30 -4.95 34.04
CA GLU A 219 8.55 -5.77 35.22
C GLU A 219 7.74 -5.32 36.45
N ASP A 220 7.44 -4.03 36.55
CA ASP A 220 6.62 -3.46 37.63
C ASP A 220 5.11 -3.49 37.34
N GLY A 221 4.69 -4.18 36.25
CA GLY A 221 3.30 -4.44 35.93
C GLY A 221 2.58 -3.35 35.13
N GLU A 222 3.27 -2.32 34.66
CA GLU A 222 2.70 -1.30 33.77
C GLU A 222 2.27 -1.94 32.44
N LYS A 223 1.05 -1.61 31.97
CA LYS A 223 0.46 -2.16 30.75
C LYS A 223 0.50 -1.15 29.61
N ILE A 224 1.04 -1.57 28.49
CA ILE A 224 1.03 -0.77 27.24
C ILE A 224 0.28 -1.53 26.17
N GLY A 225 -0.67 -0.83 25.49
CA GLY A 225 -1.23 -1.23 24.21
C GLY A 225 -0.61 -0.40 23.10
N ILE A 226 -0.32 -0.99 21.95
CA ILE A 226 0.16 -0.24 20.80
C ILE A 226 -0.87 -0.18 19.69
N GLN A 227 -0.87 0.95 18.95
CA GLN A 227 -1.66 1.15 17.74
C GLN A 227 -0.82 1.86 16.68
N CYS A 228 -0.74 1.28 15.50
CA CYS A 228 -0.01 1.86 14.38
C CYS A 228 -0.95 2.16 13.21
N LYS A 229 -0.80 3.33 12.61
CA LYS A 229 -1.55 3.73 11.41
C LYS A 229 -0.64 4.44 10.42
N ILE A 230 -0.79 4.07 9.15
CA ILE A 230 -0.15 4.77 8.03
C ILE A 230 -1.24 5.23 7.05
N GLY A 231 -1.01 6.37 6.42
CA GLY A 231 -1.95 6.99 5.49
C GLY A 231 -2.96 7.88 6.19
N ASP A 232 -4.13 8.09 5.55
CA ASP A 232 -5.16 9.03 6.01
C ASP A 232 -6.08 8.45 7.11
N SER A 233 -5.79 7.25 7.60
CA SER A 233 -6.59 6.62 8.64
C SER A 233 -6.30 7.25 9.99
N SER A 234 -7.33 7.81 10.63
CA SER A 234 -7.25 8.30 12.01
C SER A 234 -7.46 7.18 13.02
N VAL A 235 -6.91 7.37 14.21
CA VAL A 235 -7.18 6.52 15.37
C VAL A 235 -8.46 7.02 16.05
N ASP A 236 -9.46 6.13 16.18
CA ASP A 236 -10.69 6.44 16.90
C ASP A 236 -10.47 6.28 18.41
N SER A 237 -10.46 7.40 19.13
CA SER A 237 -10.29 7.43 20.59
C SER A 237 -11.35 6.64 21.35
N ASN A 238 -12.58 6.55 20.83
CA ASN A 238 -13.65 5.81 21.47
C ASN A 238 -13.34 4.32 21.58
N THR A 239 -12.68 3.76 20.57
CA THR A 239 -12.26 2.35 20.57
C THR A 239 -11.15 2.05 21.59
N LEU A 240 -10.40 3.07 22.01
CA LEU A 240 -9.30 2.97 22.98
C LEU A 240 -9.76 3.18 24.43
N THR A 241 -10.95 3.75 24.64
CA THR A 241 -11.45 4.13 25.96
C THR A 241 -11.54 2.95 26.92
N GLU A 242 -11.99 1.80 26.45
CA GLU A 242 -12.08 0.59 27.27
C GLU A 242 -10.71 0.17 27.81
N PHE A 243 -9.66 0.23 26.99
CA PHE A 243 -8.31 -0.13 27.40
C PHE A 243 -7.75 0.87 28.43
N THR A 244 -7.92 2.18 28.19
CA THR A 244 -7.44 3.20 29.15
C THR A 244 -8.14 3.09 30.49
N GLN A 245 -9.45 2.80 30.52
CA GLN A 245 -10.21 2.52 31.75
C GLN A 245 -9.74 1.26 32.50
N ASN A 246 -9.16 0.29 31.77
CA ASN A 246 -8.57 -0.93 32.34
C ASN A 246 -7.07 -0.76 32.70
N GLY A 247 -6.60 0.48 32.77
CA GLY A 247 -5.26 0.84 33.23
C GLY A 247 -4.14 0.66 32.20
N TYR A 248 -4.49 0.67 30.90
CA TYR A 248 -3.49 0.69 29.83
C TYR A 248 -3.05 2.10 29.50
N THR A 249 -1.78 2.28 29.23
CA THR A 249 -1.27 3.41 28.44
C THR A 249 -1.23 2.96 26.97
N ILE A 250 -1.86 3.72 26.09
CA ILE A 250 -1.86 3.42 24.66
C ILE A 250 -0.79 4.28 23.99
N LEU A 251 0.13 3.63 23.26
CA LEU A 251 1.14 4.31 22.45
C LEU A 251 0.74 4.22 20.98
N ILE A 252 0.71 5.38 20.32
CA ILE A 252 0.31 5.49 18.91
C ILE A 252 1.51 5.90 18.08
N ALA A 253 1.79 5.14 17.00
CA ALA A 253 2.69 5.56 15.93
C ALA A 253 1.89 5.82 14.65
N THR A 254 1.87 7.07 14.19
CA THR A 254 1.08 7.50 13.04
C THR A 254 1.72 8.67 12.31
N LYS A 255 1.47 8.77 10.99
CA LYS A 255 1.83 9.96 10.20
C LYS A 255 0.89 11.14 10.46
N ASN A 256 -0.32 10.89 10.95
CA ASN A 256 -1.33 11.92 11.16
C ASN A 256 -1.04 12.67 12.47
N ASP A 257 -0.75 13.98 12.37
CA ASP A 257 -0.44 14.81 13.54
C ASP A 257 -1.68 15.19 14.36
N ASN A 258 -2.88 15.00 13.80
CA ASN A 258 -4.15 15.29 14.48
C ASN A 258 -4.74 14.10 15.24
N ASP A 259 -4.02 12.96 15.31
CA ASP A 259 -4.50 11.80 16.06
C ASP A 259 -4.55 12.08 17.57
N CYS A 260 -5.53 11.46 18.20
CA CYS A 260 -5.91 11.69 19.60
C CYS A 260 -4.74 11.58 20.57
N VAL A 261 -4.57 12.61 21.38
CA VAL A 261 -3.70 12.59 22.57
C VAL A 261 -4.59 12.78 23.78
N GLY A 262 -4.39 11.96 24.82
CA GLY A 262 -5.14 12.02 26.07
C GLY A 262 -4.25 11.63 27.25
N GLU A 263 -4.80 11.62 28.46
CA GLU A 263 -4.04 11.34 29.68
C GLU A 263 -3.28 9.99 29.58
N ASN A 264 -3.94 8.95 29.01
CA ASN A 264 -3.37 7.62 28.84
C ASN A 264 -3.20 7.24 27.35
N ILE A 265 -3.20 8.20 26.44
CA ILE A 265 -2.96 8.00 25.00
C ILE A 265 -1.83 8.93 24.60
N LYS A 266 -0.70 8.37 24.17
CA LYS A 266 0.52 9.12 23.85
C LYS A 266 0.99 8.78 22.45
N LYS A 267 1.40 9.80 21.69
CA LYS A 267 2.00 9.64 20.37
C LYS A 267 3.52 9.47 20.51
N ILE A 268 4.05 8.45 19.82
CA ILE A 268 5.48 8.30 19.59
C ILE A 268 5.76 8.76 18.15
N PRO A 269 6.53 9.84 17.95
CA PRO A 269 6.85 10.34 16.63
C PRO A 269 7.59 9.30 15.80
N ILE A 270 7.23 9.15 14.53
CA ILE A 270 7.89 8.18 13.62
C ILE A 270 9.38 8.49 13.49
N ASP A 271 9.77 9.78 13.54
CA ASP A 271 11.18 10.19 13.49
C ASP A 271 12.01 9.67 14.69
N VAL A 272 11.38 9.51 15.86
CA VAL A 272 12.01 8.87 17.04
C VAL A 272 12.25 7.39 16.77
N LEU A 273 11.24 6.68 16.24
CA LEU A 273 11.36 5.27 15.87
C LEU A 273 12.38 5.06 14.76
N TRP A 274 12.45 5.98 13.80
CA TRP A 274 13.43 5.91 12.72
C TRP A 274 14.86 6.15 13.21
N THR A 275 15.05 7.08 14.14
CA THR A 275 16.33 7.31 14.80
C THR A 275 16.78 6.07 15.57
N PHE A 276 15.87 5.44 16.31
CA PHE A 276 16.10 4.16 16.96
C PHE A 276 16.49 3.07 15.95
N ALA A 277 15.76 2.95 14.84
CA ALA A 277 16.04 1.97 13.80
C ALA A 277 17.47 2.13 13.22
N LYS A 278 17.89 3.35 12.93
CA LYS A 278 19.25 3.60 12.41
C LYS A 278 20.34 3.21 13.42
N LYS A 279 20.08 3.36 14.71
CA LYS A 279 21.02 3.02 15.79
C LYS A 279 21.12 1.52 16.06
N HIS A 280 20.04 0.76 15.82
CA HIS A 280 19.90 -0.66 16.21
C HIS A 280 19.61 -1.58 15.03
N GLN A 281 20.34 -1.41 13.92
CA GLN A 281 20.08 -2.13 12.67
C GLN A 281 20.21 -3.66 12.82
N GLU A 282 20.99 -4.16 13.77
CA GLU A 282 21.25 -5.58 13.99
C GLU A 282 20.00 -6.38 14.33
N ILE A 283 18.99 -5.75 14.95
CA ILE A 283 17.74 -6.39 15.36
C ILE A 283 16.58 -6.19 14.39
N LEU A 284 16.79 -5.45 13.30
CA LEU A 284 15.72 -5.09 12.37
C LEU A 284 15.51 -6.17 11.31
N THR A 285 14.30 -6.16 10.73
CA THR A 285 13.98 -6.95 9.53
C THR A 285 14.82 -6.47 8.34
N ASP A 286 15.05 -7.36 7.36
CA ASP A 286 15.80 -7.03 6.15
C ASP A 286 15.11 -5.91 5.35
N ARG A 287 13.79 -5.82 5.41
CA ARG A 287 13.01 -4.76 4.78
C ARG A 287 13.36 -3.39 5.34
N ILE A 288 13.35 -3.23 6.65
CA ILE A 288 13.68 -1.95 7.29
C ILE A 288 15.15 -1.59 7.04
N LYS A 289 16.08 -2.56 7.11
CA LYS A 289 17.49 -2.34 6.75
C LYS A 289 17.65 -1.86 5.30
N ASN A 290 16.89 -2.47 4.36
CA ASN A 290 16.90 -2.01 2.98
C ASN A 290 16.44 -0.55 2.87
N TYR A 291 15.36 -0.18 3.57
CA TYR A 291 14.88 1.21 3.57
C TYR A 291 15.87 2.20 4.18
N ILE A 292 16.54 1.84 5.27
CA ILE A 292 17.62 2.66 5.83
C ILE A 292 18.70 2.92 4.79
N SER A 293 19.08 1.90 4.00
CA SER A 293 20.10 2.05 2.95
C SER A 293 19.70 3.01 1.81
N LEU A 294 18.40 3.30 1.67
CA LEU A 294 17.85 4.22 0.69
C LEU A 294 17.77 5.67 1.20
N THR A 295 17.87 5.89 2.51
CA THR A 295 17.79 7.25 3.07
C THR A 295 19.15 7.93 3.15
N ASN A 296 19.13 9.25 3.23
CA ASN A 296 20.33 10.00 3.56
C ASN A 296 20.64 9.83 5.05
N ASP A 297 21.90 9.76 5.38
CA ASP A 297 22.40 9.76 6.77
C ASP A 297 22.04 11.07 7.48
#